data_2f635f4c5c934240d3029a00f76a6543
#
_entry.id   2f635f4c5c934240d3029a00f76a6543
#
_cell.length_a   1.000
_cell.length_b   1.000
_cell.length_c   1.000
_cell.angle_alpha   90.00
_cell.angle_beta   90.00
_cell.angle_gamma   90.00
#
_symmetry.space_group_name_H-M   'P 1'
#
loop_
_entity.id
_entity.type
_entity.pdbx_description
1 polymer ?
#
loop_
_entity_poly.entity_id
_entity_poly.type
_entity_poly.pdbx_seq_one_letter_code
_entity_poly.pdbx_strand_id
1 'polypeptide(L)'
;MKTRAAVMIEPGKPFEIEELDLDEPGPFEVRIRYEYSGLCHSDLHLSSGEIACRMPMVAGHEGAGVIEAVGASVSRVAVGDHVVCSFIACCGTCRWCATGQQAICDWGATMLEGYLPGPHWVLSGPRGQYGAGCLLGTMSE
;
A
#
# COMPACT_ATOMS: atom_id res chain seq x y z
N MET A 1 -1.61 -14.25 -6.46
CA MET A 1 -0.51 -14.29 -7.46
C MET A 1 0.83 -14.08 -6.80
N LYS A 2 1.95 -14.27 -7.52
CA LYS A 2 3.29 -13.91 -7.01
C LYS A 2 3.68 -12.50 -7.39
N THR A 3 4.37 -11.81 -6.50
CA THR A 3 4.97 -10.50 -6.73
C THR A 3 6.35 -10.44 -6.06
N ARG A 4 7.32 -9.74 -6.65
CA ARG A 4 8.60 -9.45 -5.98
C ARG A 4 8.54 -8.06 -5.36
N ALA A 5 9.03 -7.92 -4.16
CA ALA A 5 8.93 -6.68 -3.42
C ALA A 5 10.21 -6.37 -2.63
N ALA A 6 10.47 -5.06 -2.46
CA ALA A 6 11.48 -4.58 -1.53
C ALA A 6 10.87 -4.51 -0.12
N VAL A 7 11.35 -5.34 0.77
CA VAL A 7 10.80 -5.54 2.10
C VAL A 7 11.71 -4.94 3.17
N MET A 8 11.13 -4.13 4.02
CA MET A 8 11.76 -3.70 5.30
C MET A 8 11.50 -4.79 6.34
N ILE A 9 12.57 -5.41 6.84
CA ILE A 9 12.48 -6.51 7.82
C ILE A 9 12.58 -5.99 9.25
N GLU A 10 13.52 -5.08 9.49
CA GLU A 10 13.73 -4.42 10.77
C GLU A 10 14.38 -3.03 10.57
N PRO A 11 14.22 -2.11 11.53
CA PRO A 11 14.80 -0.78 11.42
C PRO A 11 16.33 -0.80 11.29
N GLY A 12 16.86 0.04 10.41
CA GLY A 12 18.30 0.21 10.20
C GLY A 12 18.96 -0.89 9.37
N LYS A 13 18.21 -1.87 8.87
CA LYS A 13 18.72 -2.90 7.95
C LYS A 13 18.44 -2.54 6.49
N PRO A 14 19.26 -3.03 5.56
CA PRO A 14 18.96 -2.96 4.13
C PRO A 14 17.63 -3.63 3.81
N PHE A 15 16.97 -3.15 2.74
CA PHE A 15 15.81 -3.83 2.17
C PHE A 15 16.22 -5.21 1.64
N GLU A 16 15.35 -6.19 1.81
CA GLU A 16 15.48 -7.51 1.20
C GLU A 16 14.48 -7.64 0.04
N ILE A 17 14.92 -8.26 -1.06
CA ILE A 17 14.02 -8.57 -2.17
C ILE A 17 13.42 -9.95 -1.90
N GLU A 18 12.12 -10.00 -1.70
CA GLU A 18 11.39 -11.24 -1.45
C GLU A 18 10.29 -11.47 -2.50
N GLU A 19 10.02 -12.73 -2.79
CA GLU A 19 8.83 -13.15 -3.53
C GLU A 19 7.69 -13.41 -2.55
N LEU A 20 6.59 -12.69 -2.74
CA LEU A 20 5.42 -12.73 -1.88
C LEU A 20 4.20 -13.23 -2.64
N ASP A 21 3.24 -13.75 -1.90
CA ASP A 21 1.89 -14.02 -2.38
C ASP A 21 1.04 -12.77 -2.19
N LEU A 22 0.47 -12.28 -3.28
CA LEU A 22 -0.51 -11.18 -3.30
C LEU A 22 -1.90 -11.77 -3.53
N ASP A 23 -2.83 -11.46 -2.65
CA ASP A 23 -4.22 -11.89 -2.74
C ASP A 23 -4.97 -11.19 -3.89
N GLU A 24 -6.11 -11.75 -4.30
CA GLU A 24 -7.01 -11.08 -5.23
C GLU A 24 -7.68 -9.89 -4.54
N PRO A 25 -7.97 -8.79 -5.28
CA PRO A 25 -8.55 -7.59 -4.69
C PRO A 25 -9.93 -7.86 -4.11
N GLY A 26 -10.16 -7.40 -2.88
CA GLY A 26 -11.46 -7.40 -2.24
C GLY A 26 -12.46 -6.48 -2.95
N PRO A 27 -13.74 -6.44 -2.49
CA PRO A 27 -14.83 -5.76 -3.23
C PRO A 27 -14.55 -4.28 -3.58
N PHE A 28 -13.84 -3.54 -2.75
CA PHE A 28 -13.52 -2.11 -2.92
C PHE A 28 -12.05 -1.85 -3.24
N GLU A 29 -11.30 -2.88 -3.58
CA GLU A 29 -9.86 -2.83 -3.82
C GLU A 29 -9.55 -2.93 -5.31
N VAL A 30 -8.36 -2.50 -5.67
CA VAL A 30 -7.80 -2.63 -7.01
C VAL A 30 -6.42 -3.25 -6.93
N ARG A 31 -6.04 -3.99 -7.97
CA ARG A 31 -4.65 -4.41 -8.19
C ARG A 31 -4.04 -3.53 -9.26
N ILE A 32 -2.90 -2.96 -8.94
CA ILE A 32 -2.13 -2.09 -9.82
C ILE A 32 -0.83 -2.79 -10.17
N ARG A 33 -0.50 -2.87 -11.44
CA ARG A 33 0.85 -3.19 -11.88
C ARG A 33 1.64 -1.89 -11.91
N TYR A 34 2.55 -1.74 -10.96
CA TYR A 34 3.37 -0.55 -10.87
C TYR A 34 4.41 -0.53 -12.00
N GLU A 35 4.52 0.62 -12.67
CA GLU A 35 5.55 0.89 -13.67
C GLU A 35 6.64 1.80 -13.12
N TYR A 36 6.27 2.62 -12.14
CA TYR A 36 7.17 3.55 -11.47
C TYR A 36 6.84 3.61 -9.97
N SER A 37 7.90 3.63 -9.15
CA SER A 37 7.81 3.90 -7.72
C SER A 37 8.81 4.99 -7.35
N GLY A 38 8.34 6.06 -6.73
CA GLY A 38 9.18 7.12 -6.20
C GLY A 38 9.83 6.71 -4.87
N LEU A 39 10.89 7.42 -4.52
CA LEU A 39 11.56 7.34 -3.21
C LEU A 39 11.36 8.65 -2.48
N CYS A 40 10.67 8.60 -1.37
CA CYS A 40 10.42 9.73 -0.50
C CYS A 40 11.31 9.70 0.76
N HIS A 41 11.56 10.84 1.35
CA HIS A 41 12.30 10.90 2.62
C HIS A 41 11.56 10.16 3.76
N SER A 42 10.24 10.02 3.68
CA SER A 42 9.45 9.21 4.62
C SER A 42 9.84 7.73 4.58
N ASP A 43 10.24 7.18 3.42
CA ASP A 43 10.73 5.79 3.35
C ASP A 43 12.04 5.63 4.14
N LEU A 44 12.89 6.68 4.15
CA LEU A 44 14.09 6.70 4.98
C LEU A 44 13.74 6.72 6.47
N HIS A 45 12.80 7.58 6.90
CA HIS A 45 12.36 7.63 8.31
C HIS A 45 11.75 6.31 8.79
N LEU A 46 11.00 5.62 7.93
CA LEU A 46 10.47 4.28 8.23
C LEU A 46 11.60 3.27 8.33
N SER A 47 12.51 3.26 7.36
CA SER A 47 13.62 2.29 7.32
C SER A 47 14.65 2.50 8.42
N SER A 48 14.89 3.74 8.86
CA SER A 48 15.77 4.05 10.00
C SER A 48 15.13 3.77 11.36
N GLY A 49 13.80 3.66 11.41
CA GLY A 49 13.03 3.50 12.65
C GLY A 49 12.71 4.81 13.37
N GLU A 50 12.93 5.96 12.73
CA GLU A 50 12.49 7.27 13.27
C GLU A 50 10.97 7.36 13.33
N ILE A 51 10.28 6.73 12.38
CA ILE A 51 8.83 6.55 12.41
C ILE A 51 8.55 5.07 12.63
N ALA A 52 7.87 4.76 13.74
CA ALA A 52 7.48 3.39 14.04
C ALA A 52 6.42 2.89 13.04
N CYS A 53 6.66 1.73 12.46
CA CYS A 53 5.70 1.03 11.61
C CYS A 53 5.76 -0.46 11.90
N ARG A 54 4.74 -1.19 11.47
CA ARG A 54 4.71 -2.65 11.61
C ARG A 54 5.60 -3.29 10.55
N MET A 55 6.50 -4.16 10.95
CA MET A 55 7.38 -4.94 10.08
C MET A 55 7.11 -6.45 10.21
N PRO A 56 7.38 -7.27 9.18
CA PRO A 56 7.92 -6.88 7.87
C PRO A 56 6.90 -6.10 7.02
N MET A 57 7.39 -5.16 6.20
CA MET A 57 6.55 -4.29 5.39
C MET A 57 7.15 -4.10 3.98
N VAL A 58 6.32 -4.20 2.96
CA VAL A 58 6.68 -3.77 1.59
C VAL A 58 6.67 -2.25 1.57
N ALA A 59 7.79 -1.67 1.20
CA ALA A 59 8.00 -0.23 1.22
C ALA A 59 7.28 0.51 0.07
N GLY A 60 7.32 1.84 0.14
CA GLY A 60 6.88 2.74 -0.91
C GLY A 60 5.41 3.16 -0.82
N HIS A 61 5.18 4.39 -1.25
CA HIS A 61 3.86 5.05 -1.25
C HIS A 61 3.68 6.04 -2.40
N GLU A 62 4.66 6.13 -3.30
CA GLU A 62 4.63 6.97 -4.50
C GLU A 62 4.63 6.06 -5.73
N GLY A 63 3.48 5.53 -6.09
CA GLY A 63 3.33 4.60 -7.20
C GLY A 63 2.55 5.18 -8.37
N ALA A 64 2.96 4.83 -9.58
CA ALA A 64 2.21 5.03 -10.79
C ALA A 64 2.20 3.75 -11.62
N GLY A 65 1.07 3.42 -12.23
CA GLY A 65 0.92 2.17 -12.97
C GLY A 65 -0.43 2.01 -13.63
N VAL A 66 -0.72 0.78 -14.00
CA VAL A 66 -1.94 0.40 -14.72
C VAL A 66 -2.78 -0.54 -13.86
N ILE A 67 -4.08 -0.31 -13.81
CA ILE A 67 -5.02 -1.20 -13.11
C ILE A 67 -5.15 -2.52 -13.86
N GLU A 68 -4.87 -3.64 -13.20
CA GLU A 68 -5.00 -4.99 -13.76
C GLU A 68 -6.26 -5.73 -13.29
N ALA A 69 -6.73 -5.40 -12.08
CA ALA A 69 -7.95 -6.00 -11.55
C ALA A 69 -8.70 -5.01 -10.66
N VAL A 70 -10.02 -5.13 -10.63
CA VAL A 70 -10.90 -4.33 -9.79
C VAL A 70 -11.87 -5.22 -9.03
N GLY A 71 -12.13 -4.90 -7.77
CA GLY A 71 -13.16 -5.54 -6.98
C GLY A 71 -14.57 -5.18 -7.43
N ALA A 72 -15.54 -6.02 -7.12
CA ALA A 72 -16.91 -5.94 -7.64
C ALA A 72 -17.67 -4.63 -7.31
N SER A 73 -17.22 -3.89 -6.28
CA SER A 73 -17.85 -2.63 -5.85
C SER A 73 -17.03 -1.38 -6.27
N VAL A 74 -15.96 -1.57 -7.03
CA VAL A 74 -15.17 -0.46 -7.59
C VAL A 74 -15.92 0.13 -8.79
N SER A 75 -16.11 1.45 -8.79
CA SER A 75 -16.87 2.15 -9.84
C SER A 75 -16.17 3.38 -10.43
N ARG A 76 -15.05 3.83 -9.81
CA ARG A 76 -14.37 5.07 -10.21
C ARG A 76 -13.26 4.85 -11.23
N VAL A 77 -12.78 3.61 -11.35
CA VAL A 77 -11.69 3.21 -12.21
C VAL A 77 -11.98 1.84 -12.83
N ALA A 78 -11.32 1.52 -13.92
CA ALA A 78 -11.49 0.25 -14.65
C ALA A 78 -10.12 -0.37 -14.98
N VAL A 79 -10.12 -1.64 -15.34
CA VAL A 79 -8.93 -2.34 -15.86
C VAL A 79 -8.42 -1.60 -17.10
N GLY A 80 -7.13 -1.33 -17.14
CA GLY A 80 -6.44 -0.59 -18.18
C GLY A 80 -6.26 0.91 -17.90
N ASP A 81 -6.89 1.45 -16.85
CA ASP A 81 -6.68 2.85 -16.48
C ASP A 81 -5.26 3.07 -15.94
N HIS A 82 -4.64 4.18 -16.37
CA HIS A 82 -3.39 4.67 -15.80
C HIS A 82 -3.68 5.49 -14.55
N VAL A 83 -3.01 5.17 -13.47
CA VAL A 83 -3.27 5.78 -12.16
C VAL A 83 -1.98 6.22 -11.47
N VAL A 84 -2.12 7.23 -10.61
CA VAL A 84 -1.11 7.64 -9.64
C VAL A 84 -1.70 7.49 -8.25
N CYS A 85 -0.95 6.88 -7.35
CA CYS A 85 -1.38 6.62 -5.98
C CYS A 85 -1.35 7.90 -5.13
N SER A 86 -2.36 8.08 -4.29
CA SER A 86 -2.36 9.11 -3.25
C SER A 86 -1.69 8.59 -1.99
N PHE A 87 -0.78 9.36 -1.41
CA PHE A 87 -0.14 9.04 -0.13
C PHE A 87 -1.16 8.77 1.00
N ILE A 88 -2.19 9.59 1.10
CA ILE A 88 -3.27 9.37 2.06
C ILE A 88 -4.45 8.71 1.34
N ALA A 89 -4.76 7.49 1.75
CA ALA A 89 -5.97 6.81 1.30
C ALA A 89 -7.21 7.56 1.80
N CYS A 90 -8.18 7.82 0.94
CA CYS A 90 -9.42 8.48 1.32
C CYS A 90 -10.63 7.59 1.06
N CYS A 91 -11.44 7.36 2.11
CA CYS A 91 -12.62 6.49 2.03
C CYS A 91 -13.82 7.11 1.32
N GLY A 92 -13.86 8.44 1.19
CA GLY A 92 -14.98 9.17 0.59
C GLY A 92 -16.20 9.37 1.48
N THR A 93 -16.31 8.67 2.63
CA THR A 93 -17.54 8.59 3.43
C THR A 93 -17.42 9.09 4.87
N CYS A 94 -16.21 9.15 5.45
CA CYS A 94 -16.04 9.67 6.80
C CYS A 94 -16.32 11.19 6.87
N ARG A 95 -16.48 11.72 8.08
CA ARG A 95 -16.77 13.14 8.31
C ARG A 95 -15.81 14.10 7.61
N TRP A 96 -14.53 13.71 7.53
CA TRP A 96 -13.50 14.53 6.90
C TRP A 96 -13.62 14.51 5.37
N CYS A 97 -13.82 13.33 4.80
CA CYS A 97 -14.03 13.20 3.35
C CYS A 97 -15.32 13.90 2.91
N ALA A 98 -16.41 13.76 3.66
CA ALA A 98 -17.68 14.39 3.36
C ALA A 98 -17.65 15.94 3.40
N THR A 99 -16.67 16.51 4.09
CA THR A 99 -16.46 17.98 4.19
C THR A 99 -15.28 18.49 3.34
N GLY A 100 -14.73 17.65 2.44
CA GLY A 100 -13.64 18.05 1.54
C GLY A 100 -12.23 18.02 2.19
N GLN A 101 -12.08 17.40 3.34
CA GLN A 101 -10.84 17.33 4.10
C GLN A 101 -10.19 15.93 4.00
N GLN A 102 -10.06 15.39 2.79
CA GLN A 102 -9.58 14.04 2.54
C GLN A 102 -8.17 13.77 3.10
N ALA A 103 -7.33 14.79 3.20
CA ALA A 103 -5.96 14.67 3.72
C ALA A 103 -5.89 14.20 5.20
N ILE A 104 -7.00 14.28 5.93
CA ILE A 104 -7.13 13.79 7.31
C ILE A 104 -8.20 12.70 7.43
N CYS A 105 -8.38 11.93 6.38
CA CYS A 105 -9.28 10.78 6.39
C CYS A 105 -8.96 9.81 7.53
N ASP A 106 -9.99 9.26 8.16
CA ASP A 106 -9.83 8.30 9.25
C ASP A 106 -9.00 7.06 8.84
N TRP A 107 -9.05 6.65 7.57
CA TRP A 107 -8.19 5.58 7.05
C TRP A 107 -6.70 5.96 6.99
N GLY A 108 -6.39 7.24 6.83
CA GLY A 108 -5.00 7.71 6.88
C GLY A 108 -4.31 7.42 8.21
N ALA A 109 -5.07 7.31 9.30
CA ALA A 109 -4.53 6.97 10.62
C ALA A 109 -3.98 5.53 10.70
N THR A 110 -4.41 4.61 9.81
CA THR A 110 -3.98 3.20 9.81
C THR A 110 -2.86 2.90 8.81
N MET A 111 -2.38 3.89 8.08
CA MET A 111 -1.42 3.68 6.98
C MET A 111 -0.08 3.07 7.42
N LEU A 112 0.31 3.23 8.69
CA LEU A 112 1.55 2.65 9.25
C LEU A 112 1.35 1.25 9.82
N GLU A 113 0.12 0.80 9.96
CA GLU A 113 -0.22 -0.56 10.41
C GLU A 113 0.01 -1.60 9.30
N GLY A 114 -0.02 -1.16 8.05
CA GLY A 114 0.32 -1.96 6.87
C GLY A 114 -0.78 -2.93 6.41
N TYR A 115 -1.97 -2.90 7.00
CA TYR A 115 -3.14 -3.65 6.53
C TYR A 115 -4.19 -2.72 5.91
N LEU A 116 -4.96 -3.24 4.97
CA LEU A 116 -6.07 -2.52 4.37
C LEU A 116 -7.27 -2.41 5.33
N PRO A 117 -8.16 -1.43 5.14
CA PRO A 117 -9.34 -1.27 5.97
C PRO A 117 -10.17 -2.55 6.12
N GLY A 118 -10.60 -2.86 7.37
CA GLY A 118 -11.28 -4.11 7.70
C GLY A 118 -10.36 -5.22 8.20
N PRO A 119 -9.32 -4.93 8.94
CA PRO A 119 -7.95 -5.46 9.03
C PRO A 119 -7.68 -6.60 8.04
N HIS A 120 -7.44 -6.20 6.78
CA HIS A 120 -7.20 -7.12 5.67
C HIS A 120 -5.74 -7.08 5.24
N TRP A 121 -5.04 -8.21 5.41
CA TRP A 121 -3.69 -8.42 4.92
C TRP A 121 -3.75 -8.98 3.51
N VAL A 122 -3.06 -8.35 2.59
CA VAL A 122 -3.06 -8.75 1.16
C VAL A 122 -1.76 -9.37 0.71
N LEU A 123 -0.72 -9.31 1.57
CA LEU A 123 0.61 -9.83 1.27
C LEU A 123 1.02 -10.89 2.31
N SER A 124 1.49 -12.03 1.82
CA SER A 124 2.03 -13.10 2.65
C SER A 124 3.29 -13.73 2.04
N GLY A 125 4.14 -14.35 2.87
CA GLY A 125 5.39 -14.92 2.39
C GLY A 125 6.15 -15.67 3.49
N PRO A 126 7.48 -15.84 3.36
CA PRO A 126 8.28 -16.67 4.26
C PRO A 126 8.21 -16.26 5.74
N ARG A 127 7.90 -15.02 6.04
CA ARG A 127 7.83 -14.48 7.41
C ARG A 127 6.38 -14.29 7.91
N GLY A 128 5.40 -14.85 7.21
CA GLY A 128 3.97 -14.73 7.54
C GLY A 128 3.28 -13.62 6.75
N GLN A 129 2.61 -12.70 7.45
CA GLN A 129 1.92 -11.56 6.83
C GLN A 129 2.83 -10.35 6.75
N TYR A 130 2.77 -9.64 5.63
CA TYR A 130 3.56 -8.44 5.35
C TYR A 130 2.65 -7.22 5.29
N GLY A 131 3.13 -6.10 5.85
CA GLY A 131 2.48 -4.82 5.68
C GLY A 131 2.67 -4.25 4.27
N ALA A 132 1.72 -3.46 3.81
CA ALA A 132 1.86 -2.62 2.63
C ALA A 132 2.08 -1.16 3.09
N GLY A 133 3.22 -0.58 2.77
CA GLY A 133 3.60 0.77 3.18
C GLY A 133 2.57 1.79 2.71
N CYS A 134 2.05 2.58 3.63
CA CYS A 134 0.95 3.53 3.39
C CYS A 134 -0.27 2.93 2.66
N LEU A 135 -0.56 1.66 2.91
CA LEU A 135 -1.62 0.86 2.28
C LEU A 135 -1.38 0.54 0.80
N LEU A 136 -0.22 0.84 0.25
CA LEU A 136 0.08 0.76 -1.18
C LEU A 136 1.19 -0.24 -1.49
N GLY A 137 2.30 -0.24 -0.72
CA GLY A 137 3.45 -1.12 -0.98
C GLY A 137 4.00 -0.96 -2.40
N THR A 138 4.26 0.27 -2.84
CA THR A 138 4.56 0.58 -4.24
C THR A 138 5.94 0.09 -4.72
N MET A 139 6.79 -0.38 -3.82
CA MET A 139 8.07 -1.01 -4.16
C MET A 139 7.89 -2.52 -4.43
N SER A 140 6.87 -2.88 -5.21
CA SER A 140 6.58 -4.25 -5.68
C SER A 140 6.27 -4.26 -7.18
N GLU A 141 6.43 -5.41 -7.82
CA GLU A 141 6.16 -5.62 -9.26
C GLU A 141 5.16 -6.75 -9.54
#